data_643226ff9ca78739a73cb1ccdd952624
#
_entry.id   643226ff9ca78739a73cb1ccdd952624
#
_cell.length_a   1.000
_cell.length_b   1.000
_cell.length_c   1.000
_cell.angle_alpha   90.00
_cell.angle_beta   90.00
_cell.angle_gamma   90.00
#
_symmetry.space_group_name_H-M   'P 1'
#
loop_
_entity.id
_entity.type
_entity.pdbx_description
1 polymer ?
#
loop_
_entity_poly.entity_id
_entity_poly.type
_entity_poly.pdbx_seq_one_letter_code
_entity_poly.pdbx_strand_id
1 'polypeptide(L)'
;KDLMVLEGANHWAEGSLVDLSADQVSDMLQAPVLLISRYRTTLALDAILAVQRYLGDRLLGVLLNGVEEPQLDFVRSRVVPCLENRDIPVFATLAQDPQLAGVTVADLHEHLGGQLIGNSAWTSKLVEHLLIGAMGADAALSHFRRRTNKAVFTGGDRVDVQLAELEISTSVL
;
A
#
# COMPACT_ATOMS: atom_id res chain seq x y z
N LYS A 1 -5.55 -8.01 -32.90
CA LYS A 1 -6.35 -6.98 -32.19
C LYS A 1 -5.45 -6.43 -31.10
N ASP A 2 -5.24 -5.14 -31.13
CA ASP A 2 -4.43 -4.47 -30.12
C ASP A 2 -5.35 -4.14 -28.93
N LEU A 3 -4.86 -4.32 -27.71
CA LEU A 3 -5.52 -3.96 -26.47
C LEU A 3 -4.90 -2.67 -25.95
N MET A 4 -5.72 -1.69 -25.64
CA MET A 4 -5.30 -0.49 -24.95
C MET A 4 -5.80 -0.55 -23.50
N VAL A 5 -4.91 -0.33 -22.54
CA VAL A 5 -5.22 -0.21 -21.11
C VAL A 5 -4.96 1.23 -20.70
N LEU A 6 -5.96 1.87 -20.10
CA LEU A 6 -5.87 3.21 -19.57
C LEU A 6 -5.88 3.13 -18.05
N GLU A 7 -4.87 3.67 -17.41
CA GLU A 7 -4.82 3.81 -15.96
C GLU A 7 -5.49 5.12 -15.56
N GLY A 8 -6.48 5.04 -14.67
CA GLY A 8 -7.15 6.20 -14.10
C GLY A 8 -6.36 6.80 -12.93
N ALA A 9 -6.88 7.88 -12.36
CA ALA A 9 -6.34 8.50 -11.15
C ALA A 9 -6.52 7.59 -9.91
N ASN A 10 -5.89 7.98 -8.79
CA ASN A 10 -5.91 7.19 -7.55
C ASN A 10 -7.32 6.99 -6.95
N HIS A 11 -8.21 7.93 -7.21
CA HIS A 11 -9.59 7.84 -6.76
C HIS A 11 -10.53 7.93 -7.97
N TRP A 12 -11.54 7.06 -8.03
CA TRP A 12 -12.46 6.95 -9.16
C TRP A 12 -13.21 8.25 -9.50
N ALA A 13 -13.46 9.12 -8.50
CA ALA A 13 -14.10 10.44 -8.68
C ALA A 13 -13.11 11.59 -8.92
N GLU A 14 -11.81 11.33 -8.93
CA GLU A 14 -10.81 12.36 -9.22
C GLU A 14 -10.95 12.80 -10.67
N GLY A 15 -10.89 14.12 -10.89
CA GLY A 15 -11.15 14.72 -12.21
C GLY A 15 -12.59 15.16 -12.45
N SER A 16 -13.53 14.88 -11.53
CA SER A 16 -14.95 15.25 -11.70
C SER A 16 -15.18 16.74 -11.91
N LEU A 17 -14.30 17.60 -11.39
CA LEU A 17 -14.40 19.06 -11.58
C LEU A 17 -14.21 19.49 -13.04
N VAL A 18 -13.49 18.67 -13.80
CA VAL A 18 -13.13 18.97 -15.20
C VAL A 18 -13.68 17.90 -16.16
N ASP A 19 -14.69 17.17 -15.73
CA ASP A 19 -15.38 16.12 -16.50
C ASP A 19 -14.46 15.00 -17.00
N LEU A 20 -13.42 14.66 -16.22
CA LEU A 20 -12.44 13.63 -16.52
C LEU A 20 -12.32 12.56 -15.39
N SER A 21 -13.38 12.36 -14.62
CA SER A 21 -13.43 11.25 -13.68
C SER A 21 -13.51 9.89 -14.40
N ALA A 22 -13.15 8.82 -13.70
CA ALA A 22 -13.07 7.48 -14.30
C ALA A 22 -14.38 7.03 -14.96
N ASP A 23 -15.53 7.36 -14.38
CA ASP A 23 -16.86 7.07 -14.96
C ASP A 23 -17.13 7.90 -16.22
N GLN A 24 -16.77 9.19 -16.21
CA GLN A 24 -16.95 10.09 -17.37
C GLN A 24 -16.04 9.66 -18.54
N VAL A 25 -14.78 9.34 -18.26
CA VAL A 25 -13.85 8.85 -19.29
C VAL A 25 -14.30 7.49 -19.83
N SER A 26 -14.73 6.58 -18.94
CA SER A 26 -15.30 5.28 -19.34
C SER A 26 -16.52 5.46 -20.25
N ASP A 27 -17.37 6.42 -19.93
CA ASP A 27 -18.56 6.72 -20.75
C ASP A 27 -18.20 7.30 -22.12
N MET A 28 -17.31 8.28 -22.15
CA MET A 28 -16.84 8.90 -23.40
C MET A 28 -16.18 7.88 -24.35
N LEU A 29 -15.41 6.97 -23.80
CA LEU A 29 -14.67 5.96 -24.57
C LEU A 29 -15.46 4.67 -24.79
N GLN A 30 -16.64 4.53 -24.18
CA GLN A 30 -17.41 3.28 -24.14
C GLN A 30 -16.53 2.09 -23.70
N ALA A 31 -15.62 2.35 -22.74
CA ALA A 31 -14.65 1.40 -22.27
C ALA A 31 -15.10 0.80 -20.94
N PRO A 32 -15.03 -0.53 -20.78
CA PRO A 32 -15.31 -1.16 -19.50
C PRO A 32 -14.22 -0.86 -18.48
N VAL A 33 -14.58 -0.89 -17.20
CA VAL A 33 -13.71 -0.53 -16.07
C VAL A 33 -13.41 -1.77 -15.23
N LEU A 34 -12.13 -2.03 -15.00
CA LEU A 34 -11.66 -2.95 -13.97
C LEU A 34 -11.27 -2.15 -12.73
N LEU A 35 -11.97 -2.38 -11.61
CA LEU A 35 -11.68 -1.69 -10.36
C LEU A 35 -10.58 -2.42 -9.59
N ILE A 36 -9.50 -1.72 -9.25
CA ILE A 36 -8.48 -2.22 -8.33
C ILE A 36 -8.76 -1.59 -6.95
N SER A 37 -9.21 -2.39 -6.00
CA SER A 37 -9.54 -1.95 -4.65
C SER A 37 -8.53 -2.46 -3.65
N ARG A 38 -7.86 -1.56 -2.92
CA ARG A 38 -7.00 -1.95 -1.80
C ARG A 38 -7.86 -2.43 -0.64
N TYR A 39 -7.68 -3.70 -0.27
CA TYR A 39 -8.40 -4.31 0.84
C TYR A 39 -7.60 -4.16 2.14
N ARG A 40 -8.10 -3.36 3.07
CA ARG A 40 -7.57 -3.27 4.44
C ARG A 40 -8.58 -3.77 5.47
N THR A 41 -9.83 -3.46 5.25
CA THR A 41 -10.97 -3.85 6.10
C THR A 41 -12.20 -4.06 5.24
N THR A 42 -13.26 -4.60 5.83
CA THR A 42 -14.56 -4.78 5.15
C THR A 42 -15.19 -3.47 4.65
N LEU A 43 -14.74 -2.31 5.13
CA LEU A 43 -15.18 -0.99 4.60
C LEU A 43 -14.83 -0.80 3.11
N ALA A 44 -13.85 -1.54 2.60
CA ALA A 44 -13.55 -1.55 1.16
C ALA A 44 -14.76 -1.99 0.32
N LEU A 45 -15.64 -2.84 0.88
CA LEU A 45 -16.84 -3.29 0.17
C LEU A 45 -17.82 -2.14 -0.07
N ASP A 46 -17.97 -1.23 0.88
CA ASP A 46 -18.85 -0.07 0.72
C ASP A 46 -18.39 0.83 -0.42
N ALA A 47 -17.06 1.03 -0.53
CA ALA A 47 -16.49 1.78 -1.65
C ALA A 47 -16.71 1.06 -3.00
N ILE A 48 -16.53 -0.26 -3.05
CA ILE A 48 -16.78 -1.07 -4.25
C ILE A 48 -18.25 -0.97 -4.67
N LEU A 49 -19.19 -1.11 -3.72
CA LEU A 49 -20.62 -0.99 -3.98
C LEU A 49 -21.01 0.42 -4.45
N ALA A 50 -20.36 1.47 -3.93
CA ALA A 50 -20.57 2.82 -4.42
C ALA A 50 -20.13 2.96 -5.89
N VAL A 51 -18.94 2.46 -6.22
CA VAL A 51 -18.42 2.48 -7.61
C VAL A 51 -19.32 1.69 -8.55
N GLN A 52 -19.81 0.52 -8.15
CA GLN A 52 -20.76 -0.27 -8.94
C GLN A 52 -22.03 0.54 -9.27
N ARG A 53 -22.56 1.30 -8.31
CA ARG A 53 -23.76 2.14 -8.54
C ARG A 53 -23.52 3.22 -9.59
N TYR A 54 -22.29 3.75 -9.69
CA TYR A 54 -21.94 4.77 -10.67
C TYR A 54 -21.65 4.19 -12.05
N LEU A 55 -20.90 3.08 -12.08
CA LEU A 55 -20.48 2.48 -13.35
C LEU A 55 -21.54 1.56 -13.97
N GLY A 56 -22.41 0.94 -13.14
CA GLY A 56 -23.40 -0.03 -13.61
C GLY A 56 -22.74 -1.16 -14.39
N ASP A 57 -23.28 -1.48 -15.56
CA ASP A 57 -22.81 -2.55 -16.45
C ASP A 57 -21.41 -2.31 -17.04
N ARG A 58 -20.84 -1.11 -16.88
CA ARG A 58 -19.47 -0.82 -17.30
C ARG A 58 -18.41 -1.39 -16.34
N LEU A 59 -18.79 -1.71 -15.10
CA LEU A 59 -17.90 -2.38 -14.18
C LEU A 59 -17.68 -3.83 -14.59
N LEU A 60 -16.52 -4.16 -15.15
CA LEU A 60 -16.15 -5.55 -15.48
C LEU A 60 -16.06 -6.42 -14.24
N GLY A 61 -15.54 -5.87 -13.16
CA GLY A 61 -15.31 -6.54 -11.90
C GLY A 61 -14.20 -5.89 -11.09
N VAL A 62 -13.73 -6.60 -10.08
CA VAL A 62 -12.84 -6.07 -9.05
C VAL A 62 -11.59 -6.95 -8.89
N LEU A 63 -10.45 -6.30 -8.66
CA LEU A 63 -9.24 -6.89 -8.09
C LEU A 63 -9.13 -6.42 -6.63
N LEU A 64 -9.13 -7.36 -5.68
CA LEU A 64 -8.85 -7.07 -4.28
C LEU A 64 -7.34 -7.13 -4.05
N ASN A 65 -6.71 -5.97 -3.90
CA ASN A 65 -5.26 -5.83 -3.80
C ASN A 65 -4.79 -5.53 -2.37
N GLY A 66 -3.59 -5.99 -2.03
CA GLY A 66 -2.92 -5.71 -0.76
C GLY A 66 -3.61 -6.34 0.45
N VAL A 67 -4.16 -7.54 0.28
CA VAL A 67 -4.77 -8.32 1.37
C VAL A 67 -3.65 -8.87 2.26
N GLU A 68 -3.72 -8.60 3.56
CA GLU A 68 -2.78 -9.19 4.51
C GLU A 68 -2.89 -10.73 4.54
N GLU A 69 -1.76 -11.42 4.60
CA GLU A 69 -1.70 -12.90 4.57
C GLU A 69 -2.71 -13.57 5.52
N PRO A 70 -2.84 -13.13 6.81
CA PRO A 70 -3.82 -13.74 7.72
C PRO A 70 -5.27 -13.54 7.34
N GLN A 71 -5.57 -12.59 6.44
CA GLN A 71 -6.93 -12.27 6.01
C GLN A 71 -7.32 -12.96 4.70
N LEU A 72 -6.37 -13.56 3.98
CA LEU A 72 -6.62 -14.15 2.65
C LEU A 72 -7.75 -15.17 2.65
N ASP A 73 -7.76 -16.09 3.62
CA ASP A 73 -8.79 -17.13 3.71
C ASP A 73 -10.17 -16.52 4.00
N PHE A 74 -10.24 -15.53 4.88
CA PHE A 74 -11.48 -14.82 5.15
C PHE A 74 -11.97 -14.07 3.89
N VAL A 75 -11.08 -13.39 3.20
CA VAL A 75 -11.45 -12.66 1.98
C VAL A 75 -11.96 -13.60 0.91
N ARG A 76 -11.26 -14.70 0.65
CA ARG A 76 -11.65 -15.69 -0.37
C ARG A 76 -12.95 -16.40 -0.03
N SER A 77 -13.18 -16.75 1.25
CA SER A 77 -14.33 -17.53 1.67
C SER A 77 -15.58 -16.71 2.00
N ARG A 78 -15.43 -15.43 2.31
CA ARG A 78 -16.55 -14.57 2.75
C ARG A 78 -16.74 -13.34 1.89
N VAL A 79 -15.65 -12.60 1.62
CA VAL A 79 -15.73 -11.31 0.91
C VAL A 79 -16.01 -11.53 -0.58
N VAL A 80 -15.28 -12.43 -1.21
CA VAL A 80 -15.47 -12.75 -2.64
C VAL A 80 -16.90 -13.21 -2.91
N PRO A 81 -17.46 -14.22 -2.24
CA PRO A 81 -18.85 -14.61 -2.47
C PRO A 81 -19.86 -13.50 -2.16
N CYS A 82 -19.55 -12.63 -1.19
CA CYS A 82 -20.43 -11.50 -0.86
C CYS A 82 -20.53 -10.47 -2.02
N LEU A 83 -19.45 -10.26 -2.76
CA LEU A 83 -19.42 -9.40 -3.95
C LEU A 83 -20.07 -10.10 -5.15
N GLU A 84 -19.73 -11.37 -5.40
CA GLU A 84 -20.26 -12.15 -6.51
C GLU A 84 -21.79 -12.33 -6.40
N ASN A 85 -22.33 -12.51 -5.19
CA ASN A 85 -23.79 -12.53 -4.95
C ASN A 85 -24.48 -11.18 -5.22
N ARG A 86 -23.73 -10.14 -5.53
CA ARG A 86 -24.22 -8.81 -5.93
C ARG A 86 -23.87 -8.47 -7.36
N ASP A 87 -23.60 -9.50 -8.17
CA ASP A 87 -23.22 -9.38 -9.58
C ASP A 87 -21.94 -8.54 -9.79
N ILE A 88 -21.00 -8.59 -8.82
CA ILE A 88 -19.69 -7.97 -8.94
C ILE A 88 -18.63 -9.07 -9.05
N PRO A 89 -18.14 -9.39 -10.26
CA PRO A 89 -17.11 -10.41 -10.44
C PRO A 89 -15.81 -10.03 -9.74
N VAL A 90 -15.20 -10.97 -9.00
CA VAL A 90 -13.89 -10.78 -8.39
C VAL A 90 -12.85 -11.56 -9.20
N PHE A 91 -12.03 -10.86 -9.96
CA PHE A 91 -11.04 -11.48 -10.85
C PHE A 91 -9.84 -12.04 -10.09
N ALA A 92 -9.41 -11.35 -9.03
CA ALA A 92 -8.32 -11.85 -8.20
C ALA A 92 -8.34 -11.24 -6.79
N THR A 93 -7.71 -11.98 -5.88
CA THR A 93 -7.35 -11.53 -4.52
C THR A 93 -5.83 -11.64 -4.40
N LEU A 94 -5.16 -10.50 -4.34
CA LEU A 94 -3.71 -10.39 -4.30
C LEU A 94 -3.23 -10.12 -2.87
N ALA A 95 -2.31 -10.94 -2.40
CA ALA A 95 -1.67 -10.73 -1.12
C ALA A 95 -0.87 -9.42 -1.11
N GLN A 96 -0.70 -8.83 0.06
CA GLN A 96 0.25 -7.74 0.24
C GLN A 96 1.67 -8.30 0.08
N ASP A 97 2.42 -7.70 -0.83
CA ASP A 97 3.84 -7.99 -1.00
C ASP A 97 4.65 -6.90 -0.27
N PRO A 98 5.38 -7.24 0.81
CA PRO A 98 6.21 -6.27 1.53
C PRO A 98 7.27 -5.63 0.65
N GLN A 99 7.81 -6.35 -0.35
CA GLN A 99 8.82 -5.83 -1.26
C GLN A 99 8.28 -4.71 -2.15
N LEU A 100 7.03 -4.82 -2.58
CA LEU A 100 6.38 -3.79 -3.39
C LEU A 100 5.89 -2.59 -2.55
N ALA A 101 5.76 -2.77 -1.24
CA ALA A 101 5.31 -1.73 -0.31
C ALA A 101 6.48 -0.98 0.36
N GLY A 102 7.69 -1.54 0.30
CA GLY A 102 8.89 -0.98 0.90
C GLY A 102 9.47 0.17 0.08
N VAL A 103 10.22 1.03 0.74
CA VAL A 103 11.03 2.09 0.13
C VAL A 103 12.50 1.73 0.26
N THR A 104 13.35 2.17 -0.65
CA THR A 104 14.79 1.95 -0.50
C THR A 104 15.42 2.99 0.44
N VAL A 105 16.60 2.67 0.96
CA VAL A 105 17.40 3.65 1.71
C VAL A 105 17.74 4.86 0.84
N ALA A 106 17.94 4.66 -0.47
CA ALA A 106 18.17 5.74 -1.41
C ALA A 106 16.97 6.68 -1.50
N ASP A 107 15.75 6.14 -1.61
CA ASP A 107 14.52 6.94 -1.64
C ASP A 107 14.34 7.75 -0.36
N LEU A 108 14.61 7.15 0.80
CA LEU A 108 14.57 7.86 2.09
C LEU A 108 15.58 8.99 2.14
N HIS A 109 16.82 8.74 1.69
CA HIS A 109 17.87 9.75 1.64
C HIS A 109 17.49 10.92 0.74
N GLU A 110 16.97 10.64 -0.44
CA GLU A 110 16.53 11.67 -1.39
C GLU A 110 15.42 12.55 -0.83
N HIS A 111 14.42 11.93 -0.19
CA HIS A 111 13.27 12.66 0.36
C HIS A 111 13.60 13.45 1.64
N LEU A 112 14.51 12.94 2.48
CA LEU A 112 14.89 13.59 3.73
C LEU A 112 15.97 14.66 3.55
N GLY A 113 16.75 14.60 2.46
CA GLY A 113 17.79 15.57 2.15
C GLY A 113 18.96 15.61 3.15
N GLY A 114 19.15 14.54 3.91
CA GLY A 114 20.19 14.42 4.93
C GLY A 114 21.54 13.99 4.37
N GLN A 115 22.53 13.83 5.24
CA GLN A 115 23.82 13.23 4.92
C GLN A 115 23.77 11.72 5.20
N LEU A 116 24.13 10.90 4.20
CA LEU A 116 24.28 9.46 4.37
C LEU A 116 25.61 9.16 5.06
N ILE A 117 25.55 8.56 6.25
CA ILE A 117 26.73 8.09 7.00
C ILE A 117 26.72 6.57 6.99
N GLY A 118 27.74 5.95 6.39
CA GLY A 118 27.85 4.50 6.33
C GLY A 118 28.24 3.98 4.94
N ASN A 119 27.93 2.70 4.68
CA ASN A 119 28.28 2.06 3.43
C ASN A 119 27.26 2.40 2.33
N SER A 120 27.70 3.11 1.30
CA SER A 120 26.88 3.47 0.14
C SER A 120 26.33 2.25 -0.64
N ALA A 121 26.95 1.09 -0.51
CA ALA A 121 26.41 -0.14 -1.12
C ALA A 121 25.06 -0.59 -0.52
N TRP A 122 24.67 -0.04 0.62
CA TRP A 122 23.42 -0.38 1.27
C TRP A 122 22.23 0.52 0.89
N THR A 123 22.45 1.50 0.03
CA THR A 123 21.38 2.41 -0.43
C THR A 123 20.24 1.66 -1.15
N SER A 124 20.53 0.53 -1.78
CA SER A 124 19.53 -0.34 -2.43
C SER A 124 18.76 -1.26 -1.45
N LYS A 125 19.11 -1.26 -0.16
CA LYS A 125 18.36 -2.05 0.83
C LYS A 125 16.94 -1.55 0.95
N LEU A 126 16.01 -2.52 0.99
CA LEU A 126 14.60 -2.25 1.18
C LEU A 126 14.30 -1.99 2.66
N VAL A 127 13.50 -0.97 2.91
CA VAL A 127 12.93 -0.62 4.21
C VAL A 127 11.44 -0.92 4.17
N GLU A 128 11.01 -1.89 4.96
CA GLU A 128 9.61 -2.34 5.03
C GLU A 128 8.85 -1.65 6.16
N HIS A 129 9.58 -1.20 7.19
CA HIS A 129 9.00 -0.60 8.38
C HIS A 129 9.66 0.72 8.75
N LEU A 130 8.85 1.77 8.95
CA LEU A 130 9.28 3.06 9.48
C LEU A 130 8.88 3.14 10.96
N LEU A 131 9.85 3.32 11.84
CA LEU A 131 9.63 3.36 13.28
C LEU A 131 10.13 4.69 13.86
N ILE A 132 9.48 5.14 14.92
CA ILE A 132 9.85 6.38 15.63
C ILE A 132 10.42 6.01 16.99
N GLY A 133 11.68 6.36 17.22
CA GLY A 133 12.41 6.13 18.47
C GLY A 133 12.22 7.29 19.47
N ALA A 134 10.97 7.55 19.90
CA ALA A 134 10.65 8.61 20.87
C ALA A 134 10.52 8.10 22.32
N MET A 135 10.76 6.81 22.55
CA MET A 135 10.67 6.15 23.85
C MET A 135 12.04 5.95 24.51
N GLY A 136 12.09 5.52 25.78
CA GLY A 136 13.36 5.15 26.44
C GLY A 136 14.03 3.92 25.80
N ALA A 137 15.35 3.80 25.92
CA ALA A 137 16.15 2.78 25.23
C ALA A 137 15.67 1.35 25.46
N ASP A 138 15.31 0.97 26.69
CA ASP A 138 14.83 -0.39 27.00
C ASP A 138 13.51 -0.72 26.30
N ALA A 139 12.58 0.23 26.27
CA ALA A 139 11.32 0.09 25.56
C ALA A 139 11.54 0.05 24.05
N ALA A 140 12.44 0.87 23.55
CA ALA A 140 12.85 0.92 22.14
C ALA A 140 13.40 -0.43 21.70
N LEU A 141 14.36 -0.99 22.42
CA LEU A 141 14.95 -2.31 22.14
C LEU A 141 13.90 -3.41 22.02
N SER A 142 12.97 -3.46 22.99
CA SER A 142 11.92 -4.48 22.98
C SER A 142 10.97 -4.35 21.80
N HIS A 143 10.70 -3.13 21.35
CA HIS A 143 9.82 -2.83 20.23
C HIS A 143 10.51 -3.08 18.88
N PHE A 144 11.76 -2.64 18.75
CA PHE A 144 12.51 -2.69 17.51
C PHE A 144 12.99 -4.10 17.15
N ARG A 145 13.26 -4.96 18.12
CA ARG A 145 13.63 -6.38 17.89
C ARG A 145 12.56 -7.19 17.17
N ARG A 146 11.30 -6.71 17.17
CA ARG A 146 10.17 -7.40 16.54
C ARG A 146 10.06 -7.16 15.05
N ARG A 147 10.85 -6.26 14.50
CA ARG A 147 10.79 -5.87 13.08
C ARG A 147 12.17 -5.97 12.45
N THR A 148 12.23 -6.59 11.30
CA THR A 148 13.39 -6.59 10.40
C THR A 148 13.20 -5.54 9.31
N ASN A 149 14.23 -5.27 8.53
CA ASN A 149 14.18 -4.33 7.40
C ASN A 149 13.51 -3.00 7.76
N LYS A 150 13.94 -2.41 8.86
CA LYS A 150 13.36 -1.18 9.39
C LYS A 150 14.27 0.03 9.26
N ALA A 151 13.68 1.20 9.13
CA ALA A 151 14.31 2.49 9.41
C ALA A 151 13.76 3.05 10.71
N VAL A 152 14.65 3.60 11.53
CA VAL A 152 14.28 4.22 12.80
C VAL A 152 14.60 5.71 12.74
N PHE A 153 13.61 6.52 13.07
CA PHE A 153 13.73 7.97 13.19
C PHE A 153 13.83 8.33 14.66
N THR A 154 14.92 8.98 15.05
CA THR A 154 15.12 9.44 16.44
C THR A 154 15.78 10.79 16.46
N GLY A 155 15.76 11.48 17.62
CA GLY A 155 16.46 12.74 17.79
C GLY A 155 17.98 12.57 17.74
N GLY A 156 18.70 13.51 17.15
CA GLY A 156 20.15 13.48 17.08
C GLY A 156 20.84 13.53 18.46
N ASP A 157 20.13 13.94 19.49
CA ASP A 157 20.54 13.97 20.91
C ASP A 157 20.25 12.65 21.65
N ARG A 158 19.55 11.70 21.02
CA ARG A 158 19.13 10.44 21.62
C ARG A 158 20.16 9.31 21.39
N VAL A 159 21.37 9.54 21.93
CA VAL A 159 22.47 8.56 21.83
C VAL A 159 22.09 7.20 22.44
N ASP A 160 21.27 7.20 23.47
CA ASP A 160 20.74 5.99 24.11
C ASP A 160 19.95 5.09 23.13
N VAL A 161 19.07 5.69 22.32
CA VAL A 161 18.29 4.99 21.30
C VAL A 161 19.17 4.57 20.12
N GLN A 162 20.07 5.44 19.68
CA GLN A 162 21.00 5.16 18.58
C GLN A 162 21.89 3.96 18.90
N LEU A 163 22.47 3.88 20.09
CA LEU A 163 23.27 2.75 20.52
C LEU A 163 22.43 1.46 20.61
N ALA A 164 21.22 1.58 21.15
CA ALA A 164 20.30 0.44 21.22
C ALA A 164 19.98 -0.14 19.84
N GLU A 165 19.82 0.71 18.81
CA GLU A 165 19.57 0.29 17.43
C GLU A 165 20.78 -0.39 16.78
N LEU A 166 22.01 0.05 17.08
CA LEU A 166 23.22 -0.59 16.56
C LEU A 166 23.43 -2.03 17.09
N GLU A 167 22.81 -2.38 18.22
CA GLU A 167 22.83 -3.73 18.76
C GLU A 167 21.87 -4.69 18.05
N ILE A 168 21.00 -4.16 17.18
CA ILE A 168 19.97 -4.94 16.51
C ILE A 168 20.11 -4.83 14.99
N SER A 169 19.55 -5.79 14.29
CA SER A 169 19.49 -5.75 12.82
C SER A 169 18.58 -4.62 12.34
N THR A 170 19.17 -3.48 12.03
CA THR A 170 18.51 -2.27 11.50
C THR A 170 19.03 -2.00 10.11
N SER A 171 18.16 -1.56 9.20
CA SER A 171 18.56 -1.21 7.83
C SER A 171 19.08 0.23 7.77
N VAL A 172 18.42 1.14 8.49
CA VAL A 172 18.75 2.57 8.54
C VAL A 172 18.38 3.14 9.91
N LEU A 173 19.24 3.97 10.44
CA LEU A 173 19.04 4.79 11.62
C LEU A 173 19.16 6.25 11.22
#